data_cb487cdb45159b7c07cf7424958b564a
#
_entry.id   cb487cdb45159b7c07cf7424958b564a
#
_cell.length_a   1.000
_cell.length_b   1.000
_cell.length_c   1.000
_cell.angle_alpha   90.00
_cell.angle_beta   90.00
_cell.angle_gamma   90.00
#
_symmetry.space_group_name_H-M   'P 1'
#
loop_
_entity.id
_entity.type
_entity.pdbx_description
1 polymer ?
#
loop_
_entity_poly.entity_id
_entity_poly.type
_entity_poly.pdbx_seq_one_letter_code
_entity_poly.pdbx_strand_id
1 'polypeptide(L)'
;MKKTIIILATVLLASFSSSIIAAGDAEAGQTKSATCMGCHGLAGNSAIATFPKLAGQGEAYLFKQLQNFKSGERNNAIMAGVASLLSEQDMMDIAAYYSIQTITENSAKGDAETIELGRKIYVGGKMDTQTTACIACHGPKGLGIPTAGFPALSAQHADYTAAQLKAFRQYSINEQTGSDDVSRTNEMMVNVAKGLTTVEIEALAQYIAGLH
;
A
#
# COMPACT_ATOMS: atom_id res chain seq x y z
N MET A 1 15.70 57.10 -52.91
CA MET A 1 15.97 55.69 -52.88
C MET A 1 15.76 55.24 -51.42
N LYS A 2 14.60 54.62 -51.08
CA LYS A 2 14.28 54.15 -49.72
C LYS A 2 14.62 52.66 -49.65
N LYS A 3 15.56 52.24 -48.84
CA LYS A 3 15.92 50.83 -48.58
C LYS A 3 14.98 50.27 -47.52
N THR A 4 14.10 49.37 -47.90
CA THR A 4 13.24 48.62 -46.97
C THR A 4 14.01 47.44 -46.42
N ILE A 5 14.28 47.45 -45.11
CA ILE A 5 14.92 46.32 -44.40
C ILE A 5 13.79 45.40 -43.93
N ILE A 6 13.73 44.20 -44.50
CA ILE A 6 12.81 43.13 -44.06
C ILE A 6 13.53 42.35 -42.97
N ILE A 7 13.05 42.48 -41.74
CA ILE A 7 13.53 41.68 -40.58
C ILE A 7 12.71 40.38 -40.58
N LEU A 8 13.37 39.28 -40.93
CA LEU A 8 12.81 37.94 -40.82
C LEU A 8 12.90 37.48 -39.35
N ALA A 9 11.80 37.54 -38.63
CA ALA A 9 11.71 36.99 -37.27
C ALA A 9 11.48 35.43 -37.35
N THR A 10 12.53 34.66 -37.14
CA THR A 10 12.45 33.22 -36.95
C THR A 10 11.91 32.92 -35.58
N VAL A 11 10.66 32.53 -35.46
CA VAL A 11 10.03 32.01 -34.24
C VAL A 11 10.52 30.59 -34.04
N LEU A 12 11.42 30.39 -33.09
CA LEU A 12 11.86 29.07 -32.63
C LEU A 12 10.74 28.48 -31.76
N LEU A 13 9.90 27.62 -32.32
CA LEU A 13 8.98 26.79 -31.51
C LEU A 13 9.80 25.76 -30.74
N ALA A 14 10.09 26.04 -29.48
CA ALA A 14 10.58 25.04 -28.54
C ALA A 14 9.44 24.07 -28.24
N SER A 15 9.48 22.90 -28.86
CA SER A 15 8.57 21.80 -28.53
C SER A 15 8.90 21.31 -27.13
N PHE A 16 8.19 21.79 -26.11
CA PHE A 16 8.17 21.16 -24.80
C PHE A 16 7.47 19.80 -24.92
N SER A 17 8.26 18.74 -25.10
CA SER A 17 7.75 17.37 -24.93
C SER A 17 7.46 17.19 -23.43
N SER A 18 6.24 17.52 -23.01
CA SER A 18 5.72 17.06 -21.72
C SER A 18 5.66 15.55 -21.78
N SER A 19 6.52 14.88 -21.03
CA SER A 19 6.37 13.44 -20.78
C SER A 19 5.04 13.27 -20.04
N ILE A 20 4.00 12.91 -20.79
CA ILE A 20 2.74 12.46 -20.21
C ILE A 20 3.08 11.12 -19.57
N ILE A 21 3.16 11.07 -18.25
CA ILE A 21 3.19 9.81 -17.51
C ILE A 21 1.85 9.16 -17.83
N ALA A 22 1.87 8.08 -18.61
CA ALA A 22 0.66 7.37 -18.99
C ALA A 22 0.04 6.75 -17.71
N ALA A 23 -1.28 6.76 -17.58
CA ALA A 23 -1.97 5.99 -16.55
C ALA A 23 -1.60 4.50 -16.70
N GLY A 24 -1.69 3.73 -15.62
CA GLY A 24 -1.42 2.30 -15.68
C GLY A 24 -2.39 1.58 -16.63
N ASP A 25 -1.87 0.66 -17.43
CA ASP A 25 -2.64 -0.21 -18.32
C ASP A 25 -2.85 -1.58 -17.67
N ALA A 26 -4.09 -1.87 -17.27
CA ALA A 26 -4.43 -3.11 -16.59
C ALA A 26 -4.23 -4.37 -17.44
N GLU A 27 -4.39 -4.30 -18.78
CA GLU A 27 -4.16 -5.42 -19.69
C GLU A 27 -2.66 -5.74 -19.80
N ALA A 28 -1.84 -4.71 -19.97
CA ALA A 28 -0.39 -4.85 -19.91
C ALA A 28 0.06 -5.36 -18.53
N GLY A 29 -0.56 -4.86 -17.45
CA GLY A 29 -0.32 -5.26 -16.06
C GLY A 29 -0.60 -6.73 -15.81
N GLN A 30 -1.65 -7.29 -16.41
CA GLN A 30 -1.95 -8.73 -16.33
C GLN A 30 -0.77 -9.57 -16.82
N THR A 31 -0.21 -9.23 -17.96
CA THR A 31 0.94 -9.95 -18.52
C THR A 31 2.18 -9.79 -17.63
N LYS A 32 2.45 -8.56 -17.17
CA LYS A 32 3.61 -8.23 -16.34
C LYS A 32 3.54 -8.82 -14.93
N SER A 33 2.34 -9.09 -14.43
CA SER A 33 2.11 -9.69 -13.10
C SER A 33 2.37 -11.20 -13.03
N ALA A 34 2.73 -11.85 -14.13
CA ALA A 34 2.94 -13.30 -14.16
C ALA A 34 3.91 -13.81 -13.09
N THR A 35 4.99 -13.07 -12.83
CA THR A 35 5.98 -13.42 -11.78
C THR A 35 5.45 -13.18 -10.36
N CYS A 36 4.48 -12.30 -10.18
CA CYS A 36 3.89 -11.97 -8.89
C CYS A 36 2.96 -13.08 -8.39
N MET A 37 2.32 -13.81 -9.33
CA MET A 37 1.32 -14.84 -9.03
C MET A 37 1.88 -16.01 -8.19
N GLY A 38 3.18 -16.29 -8.28
CA GLY A 38 3.83 -17.36 -7.49
C GLY A 38 3.69 -17.18 -5.98
N CYS A 39 3.69 -15.94 -5.51
CA CYS A 39 3.55 -15.60 -4.09
C CYS A 39 2.18 -14.99 -3.78
N HIS A 40 1.70 -14.06 -4.62
CA HIS A 40 0.48 -13.32 -4.37
C HIS A 40 -0.79 -13.99 -4.92
N GLY A 41 -0.65 -15.15 -5.54
CA GLY A 41 -1.78 -15.93 -6.06
C GLY A 41 -2.35 -15.39 -7.36
N LEU A 42 -3.24 -16.17 -7.97
CA LEU A 42 -3.95 -15.77 -9.19
C LEU A 42 -4.79 -14.52 -8.90
N ALA A 43 -4.71 -13.55 -9.80
CA ALA A 43 -5.40 -12.27 -9.67
C ALA A 43 -5.15 -11.55 -8.32
N GLY A 44 -4.00 -11.81 -7.67
CA GLY A 44 -3.64 -11.17 -6.41
C GLY A 44 -4.34 -11.73 -5.18
N ASN A 45 -4.93 -12.92 -5.26
CA ASN A 45 -5.57 -13.60 -4.13
C ASN A 45 -4.65 -14.70 -3.57
N SER A 46 -3.65 -14.29 -2.78
CA SER A 46 -2.73 -15.21 -2.12
C SER A 46 -3.47 -16.21 -1.23
N ALA A 47 -3.07 -17.48 -1.31
CA ALA A 47 -3.49 -18.53 -0.37
C ALA A 47 -2.55 -18.65 0.84
N ILE A 48 -1.41 -17.97 0.82
CA ILE A 48 -0.37 -18.04 1.85
C ILE A 48 -0.50 -16.82 2.75
N ALA A 49 -0.72 -17.06 4.04
CA ALA A 49 -1.06 -16.02 5.01
C ALA A 49 0.02 -14.93 5.21
N THR A 50 1.28 -15.23 4.91
CA THR A 50 2.39 -14.29 5.01
C THR A 50 2.58 -13.41 3.76
N PHE A 51 2.03 -13.82 2.61
CA PHE A 51 2.03 -13.01 1.40
C PHE A 51 0.69 -12.27 1.26
N PRO A 52 0.71 -10.94 1.11
CA PRO A 52 -0.54 -10.18 1.08
C PRO A 52 -1.39 -10.49 -0.15
N LYS A 53 -2.71 -10.42 0.02
CA LYS A 53 -3.61 -10.23 -1.09
C LYS A 53 -3.42 -8.85 -1.70
N LEU A 54 -3.36 -8.77 -3.02
CA LEU A 54 -3.22 -7.54 -3.79
C LEU A 54 -4.52 -7.14 -4.51
N ALA A 55 -5.43 -8.10 -4.69
CA ALA A 55 -6.71 -7.90 -5.36
C ALA A 55 -7.52 -6.77 -4.70
N GLY A 56 -8.06 -5.86 -5.51
CA GLY A 56 -8.88 -4.75 -5.05
C GLY A 56 -8.16 -3.69 -4.24
N GLN A 57 -6.84 -3.75 -4.16
CA GLN A 57 -6.05 -2.73 -3.47
C GLN A 57 -5.91 -1.47 -4.32
N GLY A 58 -5.90 -0.30 -3.68
CA GLY A 58 -5.79 0.98 -4.38
C GLY A 58 -4.56 1.07 -5.29
N GLU A 59 -4.79 1.47 -6.55
CA GLU A 59 -3.73 1.58 -7.57
C GLU A 59 -2.57 2.46 -7.10
N ALA A 60 -2.86 3.68 -6.64
CA ALA A 60 -1.84 4.60 -6.13
C ALA A 60 -1.06 4.03 -4.94
N TYR A 61 -1.72 3.25 -4.07
CA TYR A 61 -1.05 2.59 -2.96
C TYR A 61 -0.11 1.48 -3.44
N LEU A 62 -0.57 0.62 -4.36
CA LEU A 62 0.27 -0.46 -4.92
C LEU A 62 1.50 0.11 -5.63
N PHE A 63 1.29 1.11 -6.48
CA PHE A 63 2.38 1.79 -7.17
C PHE A 63 3.42 2.36 -6.18
N LYS A 64 2.97 3.11 -5.17
CA LYS A 64 3.85 3.65 -4.13
C LYS A 64 4.60 2.56 -3.36
N GLN A 65 3.95 1.42 -3.08
CA GLN A 65 4.64 0.31 -2.40
C GLN A 65 5.73 -0.32 -3.26
N LEU A 66 5.51 -0.49 -4.57
CA LEU A 66 6.53 -0.99 -5.49
C LEU A 66 7.72 -0.02 -5.57
N GLN A 67 7.45 1.29 -5.66
CA GLN A 67 8.50 2.31 -5.59
C GLN A 67 9.29 2.23 -4.29
N ASN A 68 8.61 2.11 -3.15
CA ASN A 68 9.25 2.05 -1.84
C ASN A 68 10.13 0.80 -1.67
N PHE A 69 9.72 -0.34 -2.23
CA PHE A 69 10.57 -1.53 -2.26
C PHE A 69 11.80 -1.34 -3.15
N LYS A 70 11.64 -0.69 -4.30
CA LYS A 70 12.75 -0.42 -5.23
C LYS A 70 13.75 0.57 -4.66
N SER A 71 13.28 1.61 -3.96
CA SER A 71 14.14 2.63 -3.35
C SER A 71 14.77 2.20 -2.02
N GLY A 72 14.26 1.11 -1.39
CA GLY A 72 14.65 0.70 -0.05
C GLY A 72 13.91 1.43 1.07
N GLU A 73 13.02 2.38 0.77
CA GLU A 73 12.17 3.07 1.77
C GLU A 73 11.25 2.08 2.52
N ARG A 74 10.92 0.97 1.88
CA ARG A 74 10.27 -0.18 2.50
C ARG A 74 11.18 -1.39 2.41
N ASN A 75 11.79 -1.78 3.52
CA ASN A 75 12.73 -2.90 3.54
C ASN A 75 11.98 -4.25 3.49
N ASN A 76 12.24 -5.01 2.43
CA ASN A 76 11.90 -6.43 2.29
C ASN A 76 12.75 -7.02 1.16
N ALA A 77 13.67 -7.90 1.47
CA ALA A 77 14.68 -8.41 0.52
C ALA A 77 14.04 -9.08 -0.72
N ILE A 78 12.93 -9.82 -0.54
CA ILE A 78 12.24 -10.50 -1.65
C ILE A 78 11.63 -9.45 -2.59
N MET A 79 10.85 -8.52 -2.02
CA MET A 79 10.16 -7.50 -2.83
C MET A 79 11.11 -6.47 -3.42
N ALA A 80 12.23 -6.15 -2.75
CA ALA A 80 13.28 -5.29 -3.30
C ALA A 80 13.90 -5.95 -4.55
N GLY A 81 14.20 -7.24 -4.51
CA GLY A 81 14.68 -8.00 -5.66
C GLY A 81 13.70 -7.97 -6.84
N VAL A 82 12.42 -8.20 -6.59
CA VAL A 82 11.36 -8.15 -7.62
C VAL A 82 11.20 -6.74 -8.17
N ALA A 83 11.06 -5.74 -7.30
CA ALA A 83 10.79 -4.36 -7.71
C ALA A 83 11.98 -3.71 -8.44
N SER A 84 13.22 -4.15 -8.18
CA SER A 84 14.41 -3.63 -8.85
C SER A 84 14.38 -3.84 -10.37
N LEU A 85 13.70 -4.88 -10.83
CA LEU A 85 13.58 -5.25 -12.25
C LEU A 85 12.47 -4.49 -12.98
N LEU A 86 11.59 -3.80 -12.28
CA LEU A 86 10.43 -3.12 -12.85
C LEU A 86 10.79 -1.69 -13.27
N SER A 87 10.35 -1.29 -14.46
CA SER A 87 10.27 0.12 -14.82
C SER A 87 9.13 0.82 -14.07
N GLU A 88 9.09 2.14 -14.10
CA GLU A 88 7.98 2.90 -13.50
C GLU A 88 6.64 2.56 -14.17
N GLN A 89 6.63 2.43 -15.50
CA GLN A 89 5.45 2.03 -16.25
C GLN A 89 5.01 0.60 -15.88
N ASP A 90 5.93 -0.35 -15.69
CA ASP A 90 5.57 -1.70 -15.24
C ASP A 90 4.89 -1.68 -13.87
N MET A 91 5.38 -0.85 -12.96
CA MET A 91 4.78 -0.69 -11.63
C MET A 91 3.37 -0.10 -11.70
N MET A 92 3.14 0.89 -12.60
CA MET A 92 1.82 1.48 -12.82
C MET A 92 0.85 0.46 -13.42
N ASP A 93 1.27 -0.27 -14.44
CA ASP A 93 0.44 -1.28 -15.11
C ASP A 93 0.05 -2.41 -14.16
N ILE A 94 1.01 -2.93 -13.40
CA ILE A 94 0.77 -3.97 -12.38
C ILE A 94 -0.19 -3.45 -11.29
N ALA A 95 -0.02 -2.22 -10.84
CA ALA A 95 -0.91 -1.60 -9.86
C ALA A 95 -2.34 -1.45 -10.42
N ALA A 96 -2.49 -0.99 -11.65
CA ALA A 96 -3.77 -0.91 -12.34
C ALA A 96 -4.45 -2.28 -12.48
N TYR A 97 -3.70 -3.32 -12.85
CA TYR A 97 -4.23 -4.68 -12.96
C TYR A 97 -4.80 -5.21 -11.63
N TYR A 98 -4.04 -5.10 -10.53
CA TYR A 98 -4.50 -5.62 -9.25
C TYR A 98 -5.62 -4.77 -8.63
N SER A 99 -5.70 -3.48 -8.94
CA SER A 99 -6.72 -2.60 -8.39
C SER A 99 -8.14 -2.96 -8.84
N ILE A 100 -8.28 -3.53 -10.03
CA ILE A 100 -9.58 -3.93 -10.59
C ILE A 100 -9.95 -5.39 -10.26
N GLN A 101 -9.07 -6.15 -9.59
CA GLN A 101 -9.37 -7.54 -9.23
C GLN A 101 -10.31 -7.60 -8.04
N THR A 102 -11.15 -8.64 -8.00
CA THR A 102 -12.01 -8.90 -6.85
C THR A 102 -11.25 -9.65 -5.77
N ILE A 103 -11.20 -9.10 -4.55
CA ILE A 103 -10.62 -9.79 -3.42
C ILE A 103 -11.52 -10.95 -2.99
N THR A 104 -10.93 -12.11 -2.75
CA THR A 104 -11.65 -13.23 -2.13
C THR A 104 -11.83 -12.96 -0.65
N GLU A 105 -13.02 -13.28 -0.14
CA GLU A 105 -13.33 -13.14 1.28
C GLU A 105 -12.34 -13.94 2.15
N ASN A 106 -12.22 -13.52 3.39
CA ASN A 106 -11.47 -14.21 4.42
C ASN A 106 -12.34 -14.24 5.68
N SER A 107 -11.90 -14.95 6.70
CA SER A 107 -12.64 -15.05 7.96
C SER A 107 -11.70 -14.85 9.14
N ALA A 108 -12.22 -14.23 10.20
CA ALA A 108 -11.57 -14.18 11.49
C ALA A 108 -11.47 -15.60 12.09
N LYS A 109 -10.34 -15.89 12.71
CA LYS A 109 -10.07 -17.18 13.37
C LYS A 109 -9.92 -17.08 14.89
N GLY A 110 -10.14 -15.90 15.45
CA GLY A 110 -10.12 -15.67 16.89
C GLY A 110 -11.43 -16.06 17.57
N ASP A 111 -11.41 -16.19 18.89
CA ASP A 111 -12.62 -16.27 19.69
C ASP A 111 -13.41 -14.94 19.67
N ALA A 112 -14.64 -14.96 20.19
CA ALA A 112 -15.52 -13.79 20.18
C ALA A 112 -14.93 -12.60 20.96
N GLU A 113 -14.19 -12.83 22.03
CA GLU A 113 -13.57 -11.81 22.85
C GLU A 113 -12.42 -11.11 22.09
N THR A 114 -11.57 -11.89 21.44
CA THR A 114 -10.48 -11.40 20.58
C THR A 114 -11.04 -10.56 19.43
N ILE A 115 -12.06 -11.05 18.73
CA ILE A 115 -12.67 -10.33 17.61
C ILE A 115 -13.33 -9.03 18.09
N GLU A 116 -14.02 -9.05 19.23
CA GLU A 116 -14.66 -7.87 19.80
C GLU A 116 -13.63 -6.83 20.27
N LEU A 117 -12.49 -7.25 20.83
CA LEU A 117 -11.38 -6.36 21.15
C LEU A 117 -10.87 -5.66 19.89
N GLY A 118 -10.63 -6.42 18.81
CA GLY A 118 -10.22 -5.86 17.52
C GLY A 118 -11.22 -4.87 16.95
N ARG A 119 -12.52 -5.20 17.04
CA ARG A 119 -13.61 -4.33 16.61
C ARG A 119 -13.63 -3.00 17.38
N LYS A 120 -13.52 -3.06 18.70
CA LYS A 120 -13.53 -1.86 19.56
C LYS A 120 -12.40 -0.92 19.19
N ILE A 121 -11.19 -1.44 18.98
CA ILE A 121 -10.03 -0.62 18.59
C ILE A 121 -10.20 -0.09 17.17
N TYR A 122 -10.66 -0.93 16.23
CA TYR A 122 -10.88 -0.52 14.85
C TYR A 122 -11.84 0.66 14.74
N VAL A 123 -12.96 0.59 15.46
CA VAL A 123 -14.04 1.59 15.39
C VAL A 123 -13.78 2.79 16.32
N GLY A 124 -13.27 2.56 17.52
CA GLY A 124 -13.16 3.57 18.57
C GLY A 124 -11.75 4.10 18.83
N GLY A 125 -10.70 3.42 18.35
CA GLY A 125 -9.33 3.72 18.74
C GLY A 125 -9.07 3.42 20.22
N LYS A 126 -8.05 4.08 20.79
CA LYS A 126 -7.69 3.97 22.20
C LYS A 126 -7.41 5.35 22.80
N MET A 127 -8.15 5.74 23.81
CA MET A 127 -7.99 7.05 24.45
C MET A 127 -6.72 7.12 25.32
N ASP A 128 -6.37 6.03 26.00
CA ASP A 128 -5.24 5.93 26.90
C ASP A 128 -3.88 6.12 26.18
N THR A 129 -3.76 5.63 24.97
CA THR A 129 -2.56 5.75 24.14
C THR A 129 -2.71 6.73 22.97
N GLN A 130 -3.84 7.43 22.88
CA GLN A 130 -4.18 8.35 21.77
C GLN A 130 -4.10 7.67 20.39
N THR A 131 -4.39 6.36 20.33
CA THR A 131 -4.42 5.63 19.07
C THR A 131 -5.68 6.00 18.29
N THR A 132 -5.51 6.57 17.12
CA THR A 132 -6.62 6.93 16.22
C THR A 132 -7.38 5.69 15.75
N ALA A 133 -8.70 5.76 15.67
CA ALA A 133 -9.55 4.70 15.16
C ALA A 133 -9.26 4.40 13.69
N CYS A 134 -9.07 3.14 13.34
CA CYS A 134 -8.71 2.70 11.99
C CYS A 134 -9.78 3.06 10.95
N ILE A 135 -11.05 3.02 11.38
CA ILE A 135 -12.22 3.36 10.57
C ILE A 135 -12.13 4.78 9.95
N ALA A 136 -11.45 5.71 10.62
CA ALA A 136 -11.35 7.11 10.17
C ALA A 136 -10.65 7.24 8.80
N CYS A 137 -9.66 6.40 8.53
CA CYS A 137 -8.88 6.41 7.29
C CYS A 137 -9.21 5.21 6.39
N HIS A 138 -9.48 4.05 6.98
CA HIS A 138 -9.69 2.82 6.22
C HIS A 138 -11.18 2.51 5.95
N GLY A 139 -12.09 3.31 6.51
CA GLY A 139 -13.53 3.17 6.32
C GLY A 139 -14.17 2.03 7.13
N PRO A 140 -15.52 2.01 7.22
CA PRO A 140 -16.23 1.06 8.07
C PRO A 140 -16.13 -0.39 7.61
N LYS A 141 -15.93 -0.61 6.32
CA LYS A 141 -15.71 -1.94 5.71
C LYS A 141 -14.25 -2.22 5.40
N GLY A 142 -13.32 -1.35 5.78
CA GLY A 142 -11.91 -1.52 5.48
C GLY A 142 -11.54 -1.43 4.00
N LEU A 143 -12.37 -0.79 3.18
CA LEU A 143 -12.12 -0.66 1.74
C LEU A 143 -11.08 0.41 1.40
N GLY A 144 -10.64 1.16 2.40
CA GLY A 144 -9.72 2.28 2.22
C GLY A 144 -10.36 3.48 1.55
N ILE A 145 -9.53 4.45 1.20
CA ILE A 145 -9.89 5.64 0.40
C ILE A 145 -8.83 5.79 -0.68
N PRO A 146 -8.98 5.13 -1.84
CA PRO A 146 -7.95 5.08 -2.89
C PRO A 146 -7.47 6.45 -3.35
N THR A 147 -8.39 7.43 -3.47
CA THR A 147 -8.08 8.81 -3.87
C THR A 147 -7.24 9.58 -2.87
N ALA A 148 -7.27 9.17 -1.59
CA ALA A 148 -6.44 9.73 -0.52
C ALA A 148 -5.22 8.86 -0.20
N GLY A 149 -5.00 7.76 -0.93
CA GLY A 149 -3.88 6.84 -0.74
C GLY A 149 -4.01 5.94 0.49
N PHE A 150 -5.17 5.89 1.16
CA PHE A 150 -5.41 4.98 2.27
C PHE A 150 -5.74 3.58 1.75
N PRO A 151 -4.94 2.55 2.12
CA PRO A 151 -5.11 1.21 1.58
C PRO A 151 -6.36 0.51 2.08
N ALA A 152 -6.86 -0.41 1.25
CA ALA A 152 -7.85 -1.39 1.67
C ALA A 152 -7.21 -2.38 2.67
N LEU A 153 -7.97 -2.74 3.70
CA LEU A 153 -7.62 -3.72 4.73
C LEU A 153 -8.55 -4.94 4.67
N SER A 154 -9.75 -4.76 4.12
CA SER A 154 -10.81 -5.76 4.01
C SER A 154 -10.27 -7.10 3.54
N ALA A 155 -10.68 -8.18 4.20
CA ALA A 155 -10.35 -9.57 3.86
C ALA A 155 -8.85 -9.88 3.72
N GLN A 156 -7.94 -8.98 4.18
CA GLN A 156 -6.50 -9.24 4.18
C GLN A 156 -6.17 -10.35 5.19
N HIS A 157 -5.08 -11.06 4.94
CA HIS A 157 -4.59 -12.08 5.88
C HIS A 157 -4.24 -11.48 7.25
N ALA A 158 -4.72 -12.13 8.32
CA ALA A 158 -4.44 -11.70 9.68
C ALA A 158 -2.94 -11.67 9.97
N ASP A 159 -2.20 -12.71 9.58
CA ASP A 159 -0.74 -12.80 9.80
C ASP A 159 0.00 -11.65 9.12
N TYR A 160 -0.38 -11.32 7.87
CA TYR A 160 0.21 -10.19 7.17
C TYR A 160 -0.14 -8.86 7.86
N THR A 161 -1.40 -8.65 8.22
CA THR A 161 -1.84 -7.43 8.90
C THR A 161 -1.12 -7.24 10.23
N ALA A 162 -1.02 -8.30 11.04
CA ALA A 162 -0.28 -8.28 12.31
C ALA A 162 1.20 -7.96 12.09
N ALA A 163 1.84 -8.58 11.10
CA ALA A 163 3.23 -8.29 10.76
C ALA A 163 3.45 -6.83 10.37
N GLN A 164 2.53 -6.23 9.58
CA GLN A 164 2.65 -4.82 9.19
C GLN A 164 2.48 -3.88 10.39
N LEU A 165 1.50 -4.11 11.28
CA LEU A 165 1.31 -3.30 12.48
C LEU A 165 2.49 -3.40 13.43
N LYS A 166 3.06 -4.61 13.61
CA LYS A 166 4.29 -4.81 14.39
C LYS A 166 5.48 -4.07 13.79
N ALA A 167 5.61 -4.07 12.46
CA ALA A 167 6.68 -3.36 11.77
C ALA A 167 6.58 -1.84 11.93
N PHE A 168 5.38 -1.25 11.84
CA PHE A 168 5.15 0.16 12.12
C PHE A 168 5.48 0.51 13.59
N ARG A 169 5.05 -0.33 14.53
CA ARG A 169 5.37 -0.15 15.95
C ARG A 169 6.88 -0.25 16.21
N GLN A 170 7.54 -1.22 15.59
CA GLN A 170 8.98 -1.41 15.74
C GLN A 170 9.77 -0.20 15.22
N TYR A 171 9.34 0.40 14.11
CA TYR A 171 9.96 1.64 13.61
C TYR A 171 9.92 2.75 14.66
N SER A 172 8.79 2.96 15.35
CA SER A 172 8.69 3.93 16.43
C SER A 172 9.67 3.64 17.60
N ILE A 173 9.93 2.37 17.89
CA ILE A 173 10.90 1.96 18.91
C ILE A 173 12.32 2.24 18.41
N ASN A 174 12.59 1.92 17.15
CA ASN A 174 13.91 2.11 16.53
C ASN A 174 14.29 3.60 16.45
N GLU A 175 13.35 4.49 16.13
CA GLU A 175 13.58 5.94 16.19
C GLU A 175 14.01 6.40 17.57
N GLN A 176 13.47 5.82 18.63
CA GLN A 176 13.82 6.14 20.02
C GLN A 176 15.18 5.55 20.44
N THR A 177 15.59 4.45 19.83
CA THR A 177 16.81 3.68 20.18
C THR A 177 17.98 3.92 19.22
N GLY A 178 17.74 4.63 18.10
CA GLY A 178 18.76 4.90 17.07
C GLY A 178 19.11 3.68 16.21
N SER A 179 18.20 2.73 16.05
CA SER A 179 18.38 1.56 15.19
C SER A 179 18.02 1.88 13.72
N ASP A 180 18.82 1.41 12.77
CA ASP A 180 18.64 1.64 11.34
C ASP A 180 17.70 0.63 10.63
N ASP A 181 17.00 -0.24 11.38
CA ASP A 181 16.05 -1.21 10.78
C ASP A 181 14.77 -0.52 10.33
N VAL A 182 14.65 -0.32 9.02
CA VAL A 182 13.60 0.48 8.38
C VAL A 182 12.71 -0.41 7.53
N SER A 183 11.72 -1.07 8.14
CA SER A 183 10.78 -1.90 7.37
C SER A 183 9.48 -1.20 7.00
N ARG A 184 9.00 -0.23 7.81
CA ARG A 184 7.75 0.53 7.59
C ARG A 184 7.84 1.93 8.20
N THR A 185 7.91 2.95 7.36
CA THR A 185 8.26 4.34 7.74
C THR A 185 7.11 5.34 7.66
N ASN A 186 5.91 4.94 7.24
CA ASN A 186 4.80 5.89 7.15
C ASN A 186 4.43 6.43 8.53
N GLU A 187 4.75 7.69 8.79
CA GLU A 187 4.60 8.36 10.09
C GLU A 187 3.19 8.28 10.68
N MET A 188 2.16 8.38 9.83
CA MET A 188 0.77 8.28 10.27
C MET A 188 0.50 6.91 10.88
N MET A 189 0.90 5.83 10.17
CA MET A 189 0.73 4.47 10.67
C MET A 189 1.67 4.12 11.82
N VAL A 190 2.87 4.68 11.86
CA VAL A 190 3.79 4.59 13.00
C VAL A 190 3.12 5.18 14.25
N ASN A 191 2.53 6.38 14.14
CA ASN A 191 1.83 7.04 15.24
C ASN A 191 0.58 6.26 15.72
N VAL A 192 -0.13 5.59 14.81
CA VAL A 192 -1.25 4.72 15.18
C VAL A 192 -0.75 3.45 15.88
N ALA A 193 0.29 2.80 15.33
CA ALA A 193 0.73 1.48 15.81
C ALA A 193 1.54 1.54 17.11
N LYS A 194 2.22 2.64 17.41
CA LYS A 194 3.07 2.78 18.61
C LYS A 194 2.35 2.53 19.94
N GLY A 195 1.03 2.85 19.99
CA GLY A 195 0.19 2.69 21.18
C GLY A 195 -0.45 1.31 21.32
N LEU A 196 -0.22 0.38 20.37
CA LEU A 196 -0.83 -0.94 20.37
C LEU A 196 0.06 -1.98 21.05
N THR A 197 -0.52 -2.80 21.92
CA THR A 197 0.11 -4.01 22.44
C THR A 197 0.12 -5.14 21.41
N THR A 198 0.89 -6.19 21.65
CA THR A 198 0.89 -7.36 20.75
C THR A 198 -0.48 -8.05 20.70
N VAL A 199 -1.16 -8.17 21.85
CA VAL A 199 -2.52 -8.76 21.92
C VAL A 199 -3.51 -7.94 21.10
N GLU A 200 -3.48 -6.64 21.19
CA GLU A 200 -4.35 -5.73 20.44
C GLU A 200 -4.07 -5.78 18.93
N ILE A 201 -2.81 -5.91 18.52
CA ILE A 201 -2.42 -6.09 17.13
C ILE A 201 -3.00 -7.40 16.56
N GLU A 202 -2.89 -8.50 17.31
CA GLU A 202 -3.48 -9.79 16.89
C GLU A 202 -5.00 -9.71 16.80
N ALA A 203 -5.64 -9.09 17.78
CA ALA A 203 -7.09 -8.88 17.79
C ALA A 203 -7.56 -8.03 16.59
N LEU A 204 -6.89 -6.92 16.31
CA LEU A 204 -7.15 -6.08 15.13
C LEU A 204 -6.98 -6.88 13.82
N ALA A 205 -5.91 -7.66 13.72
CA ALA A 205 -5.62 -8.46 12.54
C ALA A 205 -6.72 -9.50 12.26
N GLN A 206 -7.22 -10.15 13.29
CA GLN A 206 -8.33 -11.10 13.16
C GLN A 206 -9.64 -10.39 12.77
N TYR A 207 -9.97 -9.27 13.40
CA TYR A 207 -11.15 -8.48 13.03
C TYR A 207 -11.08 -8.04 11.57
N ILE A 208 -9.95 -7.49 11.13
CA ILE A 208 -9.72 -7.01 9.75
C ILE A 208 -9.84 -8.16 8.75
N ALA A 209 -9.36 -9.35 9.06
CA ALA A 209 -9.49 -10.51 8.18
C ALA A 209 -10.95 -10.90 7.92
N GLY A 210 -11.84 -10.70 8.88
CA GLY A 210 -13.27 -10.93 8.74
C GLY A 210 -14.08 -9.73 8.28
N LEU A 211 -13.45 -8.60 8.02
CA LEU A 211 -14.13 -7.36 7.61
C LEU A 211 -14.37 -7.37 6.09
N HIS A 212 -15.64 -7.31 5.64
CA HIS A 212 -16.06 -7.26 4.22
C HIS A 212 -17.50 -6.74 4.04
#